data_c9f9d455e0a847f444dec42c683dae6b
#
_entry.id   c9f9d455e0a847f444dec42c683dae6b
#
_cell.length_a   1.000
_cell.length_b   1.000
_cell.length_c   1.000
_cell.angle_alpha   90.00
_cell.angle_beta   90.00
_cell.angle_gamma   90.00
#
_symmetry.space_group_name_H-M   'P 1'
#
loop_
_entity.id
_entity.type
_entity.pdbx_description
1 polymer ?
#
loop_
_entity_poly.entity_id
_entity_poly.type
_entity_poly.pdbx_seq_one_letter_code
_entity_poly.pdbx_strand_id
1 'polypeptide(L)'
;EYPSARFYDGRLEDGCSSSDRPPAAGFLWPDWDHPVAFVPIEGSEIVDEESSSKSNLDEAAKVLSIVDELLAAGDLTPSDIGIITPYNGQVRLLVDLFEQAGGREENGPYAGLEIKSVDGYQGREKEIIVFSAVRANDAGEIGFLKDRRRLNVALTRAKGGLIVIGEVNLGGSIE
;
A
#
# COMPACT_ATOMS: atom_id res chain seq x y z
N GLU A 1 -8.61 -14.99 1.10
CA GLU A 1 -9.94 -15.47 0.61
C GLU A 1 -10.51 -14.66 -0.56
N TYR A 2 -10.54 -13.30 -0.51
CA TYR A 2 -11.15 -12.49 -1.58
C TYR A 2 -10.55 -12.76 -2.98
N PRO A 3 -9.22 -12.78 -3.20
CA PRO A 3 -8.64 -13.09 -4.51
C PRO A 3 -9.01 -14.49 -4.99
N SER A 4 -8.97 -15.50 -4.10
CA SER A 4 -9.31 -16.89 -4.42
C SER A 4 -10.75 -17.00 -4.91
N ALA A 5 -11.71 -16.47 -4.16
CA ALA A 5 -13.13 -16.49 -4.50
C ALA A 5 -13.43 -15.71 -5.79
N ARG A 6 -12.80 -14.55 -5.98
CA ARG A 6 -13.17 -13.61 -7.04
C ARG A 6 -12.52 -13.90 -8.40
N PHE A 7 -11.28 -14.44 -8.39
CA PHE A 7 -10.47 -14.59 -9.62
C PHE A 7 -10.10 -16.03 -9.93
N TYR A 8 -10.23 -16.94 -8.95
CA TYR A 8 -9.77 -18.33 -9.09
C TYR A 8 -10.83 -19.37 -8.67
N ASP A 9 -12.10 -18.99 -8.62
CA ASP A 9 -13.24 -19.87 -8.29
C ASP A 9 -13.06 -20.61 -6.95
N GLY A 10 -12.41 -19.99 -5.97
CA GLY A 10 -12.15 -20.60 -4.66
C GLY A 10 -11.09 -21.72 -4.66
N ARG A 11 -10.34 -21.88 -5.77
CA ARG A 11 -9.38 -22.99 -5.93
C ARG A 11 -7.98 -22.74 -5.38
N LEU A 12 -7.69 -21.52 -4.91
CA LEU A 12 -6.43 -21.25 -4.24
C LEU A 12 -6.52 -21.69 -2.79
N GLU A 13 -5.56 -22.48 -2.38
CA GLU A 13 -5.32 -22.88 -1.00
C GLU A 13 -4.13 -22.10 -0.44
N ASP A 14 -4.19 -21.74 0.85
CA ASP A 14 -3.10 -21.07 1.52
C ASP A 14 -1.95 -22.06 1.73
N GLY A 15 -0.75 -21.71 1.28
CA GLY A 15 0.44 -22.53 1.39
C GLY A 15 1.16 -22.41 2.75
N CYS A 16 0.72 -21.50 3.61
CA CYS A 16 1.27 -21.26 4.96
C CYS A 16 0.15 -20.76 5.88
N SER A 17 0.32 -20.96 7.18
CA SER A 17 -0.59 -20.46 8.21
C SER A 17 -0.07 -19.15 8.84
N SER A 18 -0.92 -18.44 9.60
CA SER A 18 -0.51 -17.28 10.40
C SER A 18 0.57 -17.61 11.42
N SER A 19 0.63 -18.85 11.91
CA SER A 19 1.70 -19.33 12.81
C SER A 19 3.05 -19.45 12.11
N ASP A 20 3.08 -19.70 10.80
CA ASP A 20 4.31 -19.77 10.01
C ASP A 20 4.85 -18.38 9.65
N ARG A 21 3.95 -17.36 9.65
CA ARG A 21 4.26 -15.98 9.33
C ARG A 21 3.48 -15.05 10.26
N PRO A 22 4.00 -14.78 11.48
CA PRO A 22 3.34 -13.86 12.39
C PRO A 22 3.29 -12.45 11.76
N PRO A 23 2.23 -11.70 11.99
CA PRO A 23 2.13 -10.30 11.56
C PRO A 23 3.23 -9.44 12.14
N ALA A 24 3.65 -8.42 11.40
CA ALA A 24 4.66 -7.45 11.86
C ALA A 24 4.24 -6.78 13.18
N ALA A 25 5.18 -6.66 14.13
CA ALA A 25 4.90 -6.15 15.46
C ALA A 25 4.66 -4.63 15.50
N GLY A 26 5.20 -3.89 14.54
CA GLY A 26 5.14 -2.41 14.49
C GLY A 26 3.80 -1.83 14.02
N PHE A 27 2.76 -2.64 13.86
CA PHE A 27 1.45 -2.18 13.41
C PHE A 27 0.32 -2.85 14.21
N LEU A 28 -0.71 -2.08 14.54
CA LEU A 28 -1.89 -2.60 15.23
C LEU A 28 -2.87 -3.22 14.22
N TRP A 29 -2.74 -4.53 14.02
CA TRP A 29 -3.59 -5.26 13.09
C TRP A 29 -5.01 -5.44 13.63
N PRO A 30 -6.05 -5.18 12.81
CA PRO A 30 -7.44 -5.42 13.21
C PRO A 30 -7.75 -6.90 13.49
N ASP A 31 -7.13 -7.78 12.71
CA ASP A 31 -7.18 -9.23 12.86
C ASP A 31 -5.75 -9.79 12.76
N TRP A 32 -5.32 -10.50 13.79
CA TRP A 32 -3.98 -11.05 13.87
C TRP A 32 -3.76 -12.26 12.96
N ASP A 33 -4.83 -13.02 12.70
CA ASP A 33 -4.80 -14.17 11.80
C ASP A 33 -4.91 -13.77 10.31
N HIS A 34 -5.47 -12.59 10.05
CA HIS A 34 -5.62 -12.01 8.72
C HIS A 34 -5.12 -10.57 8.70
N PRO A 35 -3.78 -10.35 8.58
CA PRO A 35 -3.16 -9.04 8.72
C PRO A 35 -3.44 -8.13 7.52
N VAL A 36 -4.68 -7.70 7.39
CA VAL A 36 -5.15 -6.72 6.42
C VAL A 36 -5.82 -5.58 7.16
N ALA A 37 -5.34 -4.36 6.92
CA ALA A 37 -5.86 -3.16 7.56
C ALA A 37 -6.23 -2.09 6.53
N PHE A 38 -7.30 -1.35 6.80
CA PHE A 38 -7.61 -0.11 6.12
C PHE A 38 -7.39 1.06 7.07
N VAL A 39 -6.57 2.02 6.65
CA VAL A 39 -6.26 3.25 7.39
C VAL A 39 -6.96 4.41 6.70
N PRO A 40 -8.05 4.92 7.28
CA PRO A 40 -8.76 6.06 6.72
C PRO A 40 -7.92 7.33 6.83
N ILE A 41 -7.92 8.12 5.77
CA ILE A 41 -7.31 9.44 5.73
C ILE A 41 -8.31 10.42 5.15
N GLU A 42 -8.43 11.56 5.81
CA GLU A 42 -9.07 12.74 5.26
C GLU A 42 -7.98 13.58 4.58
N GLY A 43 -8.14 13.84 3.30
CA GLY A 43 -7.15 14.61 2.52
C GLY A 43 -7.73 14.96 1.15
N SER A 44 -6.91 15.59 0.32
CA SER A 44 -7.32 15.96 -1.04
C SER A 44 -6.35 15.43 -2.07
N GLU A 45 -6.88 14.88 -3.17
CA GLU A 45 -6.07 14.56 -4.32
C GLU A 45 -5.61 15.84 -5.03
N ILE A 46 -4.34 15.86 -5.42
CA ILE A 46 -3.74 16.93 -6.24
C ILE A 46 -3.52 16.34 -7.63
N VAL A 47 -3.95 17.06 -8.65
CA VAL A 47 -3.74 16.70 -10.06
C VAL A 47 -2.56 17.49 -10.59
N ASP A 48 -1.58 16.81 -11.11
CA ASP A 48 -0.47 17.41 -11.86
C ASP A 48 -0.96 17.84 -13.23
N GLU A 49 -0.90 19.13 -13.52
CA GLU A 49 -1.45 19.75 -14.74
C GLU A 49 -0.74 19.24 -16.01
N GLU A 50 0.55 18.92 -15.94
CA GLU A 50 1.34 18.48 -17.11
C GLU A 50 1.13 16.99 -17.42
N SER A 51 1.14 16.14 -16.40
CA SER A 51 1.09 14.68 -16.56
C SER A 51 -0.30 14.07 -16.34
N SER A 52 -1.27 14.89 -15.86
CA SER A 52 -2.57 14.42 -15.38
C SER A 52 -2.47 13.32 -14.31
N SER A 53 -1.30 13.14 -13.73
CA SER A 53 -1.09 12.19 -12.64
C SER A 53 -1.59 12.78 -11.33
N LYS A 54 -1.86 11.92 -10.37
CA LYS A 54 -2.44 12.30 -9.08
C LYS A 54 -1.49 12.02 -7.94
N SER A 55 -1.60 12.82 -6.88
CA SER A 55 -0.91 12.62 -5.60
C SER A 55 -1.80 13.06 -4.45
N ASN A 56 -1.46 12.62 -3.24
CA ASN A 56 -2.12 12.97 -2.00
C ASN A 56 -1.06 13.10 -0.90
N LEU A 57 -0.85 14.33 -0.41
CA LEU A 57 0.18 14.64 0.58
C LEU A 57 -0.11 13.99 1.93
N ASP A 58 -1.37 13.98 2.34
CA ASP A 58 -1.78 13.43 3.63
C ASP A 58 -1.58 11.91 3.66
N GLU A 59 -1.93 11.22 2.56
CA GLU A 59 -1.61 9.80 2.41
C GLU A 59 -0.09 9.55 2.41
N ALA A 60 0.70 10.37 1.72
CA ALA A 60 2.16 10.20 1.68
C ALA A 60 2.78 10.37 3.07
N ALA A 61 2.35 11.37 3.85
CA ALA A 61 2.79 11.56 5.22
C ALA A 61 2.40 10.38 6.12
N LYS A 62 1.19 9.83 5.94
CA LYS A 62 0.74 8.65 6.68
C LYS A 62 1.52 7.39 6.30
N VAL A 63 1.87 7.21 5.03
CA VAL A 63 2.75 6.12 4.57
C VAL A 63 4.09 6.19 5.31
N LEU A 64 4.73 7.37 5.36
CA LEU A 64 6.00 7.55 6.08
C LEU A 64 5.87 7.17 7.57
N SER A 65 4.85 7.69 8.25
CA SER A 65 4.59 7.37 9.67
C SER A 65 4.44 5.87 9.91
N ILE A 66 3.69 5.16 9.06
CA ILE A 66 3.48 3.71 9.19
C ILE A 66 4.79 2.94 8.95
N VAL A 67 5.58 3.34 7.96
CA VAL A 67 6.88 2.70 7.70
C VAL A 67 7.82 2.89 8.88
N ASP A 68 7.87 4.09 9.47
CA ASP A 68 8.67 4.37 10.66
C ASP A 68 8.24 3.51 11.85
N GLU A 69 6.93 3.37 12.10
CA GLU A 69 6.38 2.54 13.16
C GLU A 69 6.74 1.05 12.95
N LEU A 70 6.63 0.55 11.71
CA LEU A 70 7.00 -0.82 11.34
C LEU A 70 8.50 -1.08 11.59
N LEU A 71 9.36 -0.16 11.16
CA LEU A 71 10.81 -0.30 11.32
C LEU A 71 11.26 -0.14 12.79
N ALA A 72 10.58 0.70 13.57
CA ALA A 72 10.88 0.91 14.98
C ALA A 72 10.67 -0.35 15.85
N ALA A 73 9.81 -1.27 15.44
CA ALA A 73 9.58 -2.54 16.12
C ALA A 73 10.77 -3.51 16.00
N GLY A 74 11.59 -3.36 14.95
CA GLY A 74 12.86 -4.09 14.78
C GLY A 74 12.73 -5.52 14.24
N ASP A 75 11.53 -5.97 13.88
CA ASP A 75 11.25 -7.28 13.27
C ASP A 75 11.29 -7.25 11.74
N LEU A 76 11.32 -6.04 11.15
CA LEU A 76 11.42 -5.82 9.70
C LEU A 76 12.61 -4.94 9.35
N THR A 77 13.12 -5.11 8.14
CA THR A 77 14.04 -4.20 7.47
C THR A 77 13.32 -3.41 6.37
N PRO A 78 13.84 -2.27 5.89
CA PRO A 78 13.21 -1.54 4.79
C PRO A 78 13.04 -2.39 3.52
N SER A 79 13.91 -3.39 3.30
CA SER A 79 13.80 -4.31 2.16
C SER A 79 12.63 -5.28 2.25
N ASP A 80 12.04 -5.45 3.43
CA ASP A 80 10.84 -6.28 3.64
C ASP A 80 9.53 -5.53 3.33
N ILE A 81 9.63 -4.20 3.15
CA ILE A 81 8.48 -3.32 2.95
C ILE A 81 8.41 -2.85 1.49
N GLY A 82 7.22 -2.88 0.92
CA GLY A 82 6.92 -2.33 -0.39
C GLY A 82 5.79 -1.32 -0.32
N ILE A 83 5.94 -0.21 -1.03
CA ILE A 83 4.90 0.80 -1.18
C ILE A 83 4.38 0.76 -2.60
N ILE A 84 3.08 0.58 -2.75
CA ILE A 84 2.41 0.49 -4.05
C ILE A 84 1.37 1.60 -4.14
N THR A 85 1.30 2.25 -5.29
CA THR A 85 0.28 3.25 -5.58
C THR A 85 -0.13 3.20 -7.05
N PRO A 86 -1.37 3.57 -7.41
CA PRO A 86 -1.79 3.58 -8.82
C PRO A 86 -1.15 4.69 -9.67
N TYR A 87 -0.63 5.75 -9.05
CA TYR A 87 -0.28 6.98 -9.74
C TYR A 87 1.22 7.32 -9.64
N ASN A 88 1.84 7.61 -10.77
CA ASN A 88 3.24 8.01 -10.81
C ASN A 88 3.53 9.34 -10.08
N GLY A 89 2.55 10.24 -9.98
CA GLY A 89 2.65 11.45 -9.15
C GLY A 89 2.87 11.11 -7.69
N GLN A 90 2.12 10.14 -7.17
CA GLN A 90 2.31 9.65 -5.80
C GLN A 90 3.65 8.91 -5.62
N VAL A 91 4.08 8.15 -6.63
CA VAL A 91 5.41 7.51 -6.58
C VAL A 91 6.50 8.57 -6.41
N ARG A 92 6.48 9.64 -7.23
CA ARG A 92 7.46 10.73 -7.13
C ARG A 92 7.41 11.40 -5.76
N LEU A 93 6.21 11.76 -5.30
CA LEU A 93 6.03 12.39 -4.00
C LEU A 93 6.58 11.55 -2.85
N LEU A 94 6.28 10.25 -2.84
CA LEU A 94 6.78 9.32 -1.82
C LEU A 94 8.32 9.18 -1.90
N VAL A 95 8.87 9.04 -3.10
CA VAL A 95 10.33 9.00 -3.29
C VAL A 95 10.99 10.23 -2.69
N ASP A 96 10.51 11.42 -3.04
CA ASP A 96 11.06 12.69 -2.54
C ASP A 96 10.92 12.82 -1.02
N LEU A 97 9.79 12.37 -0.45
CA LEU A 97 9.54 12.41 0.99
C LEU A 97 10.52 11.49 1.76
N PHE A 98 10.74 10.27 1.29
CA PHE A 98 11.68 9.34 1.92
C PHE A 98 13.14 9.76 1.73
N GLU A 99 13.50 10.41 0.62
CA GLU A 99 14.83 10.99 0.45
C GLU A 99 15.07 12.15 1.44
N GLN A 100 14.08 13.00 1.67
CA GLN A 100 14.15 14.09 2.66
C GLN A 100 14.21 13.57 4.10
N ALA A 101 13.58 12.44 4.39
CA ALA A 101 13.54 11.81 5.71
C ALA A 101 14.82 11.03 6.08
N GLY A 102 15.81 10.96 5.19
CA GLY A 102 17.10 10.33 5.48
C GLY A 102 17.66 9.45 4.36
N GLY A 103 16.88 9.24 3.29
CA GLY A 103 17.30 8.56 2.07
C GLY A 103 17.12 7.05 2.07
N ARG A 104 17.05 6.52 0.86
CA ARG A 104 16.89 5.09 0.55
C ARG A 104 18.15 4.46 -0.04
N GLU A 105 19.26 5.20 -0.08
CA GLU A 105 20.57 4.70 -0.49
C GLU A 105 21.13 3.70 0.52
N GLU A 106 22.21 3.02 0.17
CA GLU A 106 22.77 1.87 0.88
C GLU A 106 23.00 2.10 2.40
N ASN A 107 23.25 3.33 2.81
CA ASN A 107 23.45 3.69 4.22
C ASN A 107 22.29 4.51 4.82
N GLY A 108 21.22 4.71 4.09
CA GLY A 108 20.05 5.46 4.55
C GLY A 108 19.13 4.60 5.42
N PRO A 109 18.32 5.23 6.28
CA PRO A 109 17.38 4.51 7.16
C PRO A 109 16.31 3.71 6.39
N TYR A 110 16.11 4.01 5.11
CA TYR A 110 15.14 3.33 4.25
C TYR A 110 15.82 2.54 3.12
N ALA A 111 17.06 2.10 3.34
CA ALA A 111 17.82 1.33 2.34
C ALA A 111 17.10 0.05 1.92
N GLY A 112 16.82 -0.10 0.62
CA GLY A 112 16.11 -1.25 0.08
C GLY A 112 14.58 -1.14 0.07
N LEU A 113 13.99 -0.07 0.61
CA LEU A 113 12.55 0.22 0.50
C LEU A 113 12.15 0.40 -0.97
N GLU A 114 11.15 -0.37 -1.42
CA GLU A 114 10.66 -0.28 -2.79
C GLU A 114 9.38 0.55 -2.88
N ILE A 115 9.39 1.61 -3.68
CA ILE A 115 8.24 2.47 -3.98
C ILE A 115 7.97 2.42 -5.47
N LYS A 116 6.82 1.88 -5.89
CA LYS A 116 6.50 1.70 -7.31
C LYS A 116 5.01 1.83 -7.60
N SER A 117 4.71 2.07 -8.87
CA SER A 117 3.32 1.92 -9.34
C SER A 117 2.90 0.46 -9.36
N VAL A 118 1.57 0.21 -9.40
CA VAL A 118 1.01 -1.15 -9.49
C VAL A 118 1.62 -1.95 -10.65
N ASP A 119 1.74 -1.32 -11.83
CA ASP A 119 2.32 -1.98 -13.00
C ASP A 119 3.83 -2.26 -12.81
N GLY A 120 4.55 -1.35 -12.14
CA GLY A 120 5.96 -1.52 -11.80
C GLY A 120 6.23 -2.55 -10.70
N TYR A 121 5.19 -3.01 -10.02
CA TYR A 121 5.27 -4.02 -8.94
C TYR A 121 4.93 -5.44 -9.41
N GLN A 122 4.61 -5.63 -10.69
CA GLN A 122 4.32 -6.96 -11.23
C GLN A 122 5.51 -7.91 -11.05
N GLY A 123 5.23 -9.12 -10.58
CA GLY A 123 6.24 -10.16 -10.32
C GLY A 123 7.11 -9.94 -9.06
N ARG A 124 6.80 -8.93 -8.25
CA ARG A 124 7.48 -8.66 -6.98
C ARG A 124 6.57 -8.99 -5.80
N GLU A 125 7.18 -9.26 -4.66
CA GLU A 125 6.49 -9.55 -3.40
C GLU A 125 7.31 -9.03 -2.23
N LYS A 126 6.65 -8.63 -1.14
CA LYS A 126 7.28 -8.18 0.12
C LYS A 126 6.54 -8.75 1.32
N GLU A 127 7.17 -8.76 2.47
CA GLU A 127 6.50 -9.18 3.70
C GLU A 127 5.34 -8.23 4.01
N ILE A 128 5.57 -6.93 3.95
CA ILE A 128 4.52 -5.91 4.14
C ILE A 128 4.35 -5.11 2.85
N ILE A 129 3.10 -4.91 2.45
CA ILE A 129 2.72 -3.95 1.42
C ILE A 129 1.90 -2.83 2.06
N VAL A 130 2.31 -1.60 1.80
CA VAL A 130 1.54 -0.38 2.08
C VAL A 130 0.99 0.14 0.75
N PHE A 131 -0.32 0.14 0.60
CA PHE A 131 -1.00 0.61 -0.61
C PHE A 131 -1.60 1.99 -0.38
N SER A 132 -1.16 3.00 -1.12
CA SER A 132 -1.72 4.36 -1.12
C SER A 132 -2.69 4.53 -2.28
N ALA A 133 -3.98 4.69 -1.99
CA ALA A 133 -5.04 4.76 -3.00
C ALA A 133 -5.10 6.11 -3.73
N VAL A 134 -4.67 7.18 -3.07
CA VAL A 134 -4.55 8.56 -3.58
C VAL A 134 -5.89 9.27 -3.77
N ARG A 135 -6.91 8.55 -4.21
CA ARG A 135 -8.19 9.17 -4.59
C ARG A 135 -8.91 9.76 -3.39
N ALA A 136 -9.20 11.04 -3.49
CA ALA A 136 -9.99 11.80 -2.54
C ALA A 136 -10.66 12.96 -3.29
N ASN A 137 -11.91 12.78 -3.75
CA ASN A 137 -12.62 13.77 -4.55
C ASN A 137 -14.12 13.74 -4.32
N ASP A 138 -14.75 14.91 -4.39
CA ASP A 138 -16.19 15.08 -4.15
C ASP A 138 -17.10 14.32 -5.14
N ALA A 139 -16.58 13.97 -6.31
CA ALA A 139 -17.33 13.23 -7.33
C ALA A 139 -17.43 11.73 -7.03
N GLY A 140 -16.77 11.23 -6.00
CA GLY A 140 -16.73 9.79 -5.67
C GLY A 140 -16.07 8.95 -6.75
N GLU A 141 -15.23 9.55 -7.60
CA GLU A 141 -14.56 8.83 -8.67
C GLU A 141 -13.41 7.99 -8.12
N ILE A 142 -13.52 6.68 -8.22
CA ILE A 142 -12.51 5.72 -7.76
C ILE A 142 -11.37 5.47 -8.76
N GLY A 143 -11.49 6.01 -9.98
CA GLY A 143 -10.42 5.97 -10.99
C GLY A 143 -9.83 4.59 -11.24
N PHE A 144 -8.53 4.45 -11.00
CA PHE A 144 -7.79 3.20 -11.16
C PHE A 144 -8.38 2.01 -10.39
N LEU A 145 -9.00 2.24 -9.24
CA LEU A 145 -9.58 1.17 -8.41
C LEU A 145 -10.76 0.45 -9.10
N LYS A 146 -11.30 0.99 -10.21
CA LYS A 146 -12.27 0.31 -11.08
C LYS A 146 -11.67 -0.90 -11.80
N ASP A 147 -10.36 -0.89 -12.06
CA ASP A 147 -9.68 -2.02 -12.70
C ASP A 147 -9.36 -3.12 -11.68
N ARG A 148 -10.30 -4.06 -11.58
CA ARG A 148 -10.21 -5.17 -10.62
C ARG A 148 -8.95 -6.03 -10.81
N ARG A 149 -8.43 -6.16 -12.04
CA ARG A 149 -7.22 -6.97 -12.31
C ARG A 149 -5.98 -6.31 -11.71
N ARG A 150 -5.84 -5.00 -11.92
CA ARG A 150 -4.74 -4.22 -11.36
C ARG A 150 -4.82 -4.13 -9.83
N LEU A 151 -6.04 -3.94 -9.30
CA LEU A 151 -6.25 -3.98 -7.85
C LEU A 151 -5.84 -5.34 -7.27
N ASN A 152 -6.23 -6.46 -7.92
CA ASN A 152 -5.81 -7.78 -7.49
C ASN A 152 -4.29 -7.93 -7.47
N VAL A 153 -3.57 -7.42 -8.48
CA VAL A 153 -2.11 -7.43 -8.48
C VAL A 153 -1.57 -6.73 -7.24
N ALA A 154 -2.06 -5.53 -6.91
CA ALA A 154 -1.60 -4.78 -5.75
C ALA A 154 -1.86 -5.52 -4.44
N LEU A 155 -3.09 -6.03 -4.25
CA LEU A 155 -3.51 -6.69 -3.01
C LEU A 155 -2.83 -8.04 -2.76
N THR A 156 -2.35 -8.72 -3.80
CA THR A 156 -1.71 -10.04 -3.70
C THR A 156 -0.19 -9.98 -3.64
N ARG A 157 0.42 -8.82 -3.46
CA ARG A 157 1.88 -8.68 -3.35
C ARG A 157 2.40 -8.83 -1.93
N ALA A 158 1.52 -8.74 -0.94
CA ALA A 158 1.86 -8.92 0.47
C ALA A 158 1.96 -10.41 0.81
N LYS A 159 3.02 -10.79 1.51
CA LYS A 159 3.21 -12.15 2.05
C LYS A 159 2.74 -12.27 3.50
N GLY A 160 3.02 -11.25 4.31
CA GLY A 160 2.75 -11.23 5.75
C GLY A 160 1.71 -10.19 6.17
N GLY A 161 1.57 -9.05 5.46
CA GLY A 161 0.57 -8.06 5.82
C GLY A 161 0.31 -7.00 4.75
N LEU A 162 -0.93 -6.53 4.68
CA LEU A 162 -1.37 -5.50 3.75
C LEU A 162 -2.01 -4.33 4.50
N ILE A 163 -1.50 -3.13 4.30
CA ILE A 163 -2.05 -1.89 4.83
C ILE A 163 -2.52 -1.03 3.66
N VAL A 164 -3.81 -0.73 3.62
CA VAL A 164 -4.42 0.12 2.59
C VAL A 164 -4.73 1.48 3.21
N ILE A 165 -4.24 2.54 2.61
CA ILE A 165 -4.48 3.92 3.03
C ILE A 165 -5.36 4.60 1.98
N GLY A 166 -6.39 5.31 2.40
CA GLY A 166 -7.28 6.02 1.48
C GLY A 166 -8.45 6.71 2.14
N GLU A 167 -9.22 7.43 1.34
CA GLU A 167 -10.44 8.13 1.74
C GLU A 167 -11.61 7.15 1.92
N VAL A 168 -12.35 7.31 3.03
CA VAL A 168 -13.53 6.46 3.33
C VAL A 168 -14.71 6.76 2.42
N ASN A 169 -14.85 8.03 2.01
CA ASN A 169 -16.03 8.53 1.31
C ASN A 169 -15.97 8.38 -0.22
N LEU A 170 -14.95 7.68 -0.73
CA LEU A 170 -14.85 7.33 -2.15
C LEU A 170 -15.90 6.28 -2.53
N GLY A 171 -17.02 6.74 -2.98
CA GLY A 171 -18.10 5.89 -3.44
C GLY A 171 -19.27 5.89 -2.47
N GLY A 172 -20.26 6.72 -2.74
CA GLY A 172 -21.59 6.52 -2.21
C GLY A 172 -22.01 5.08 -2.49
N SER A 173 -22.45 4.40 -1.45
CA SER A 173 -23.15 3.12 -1.42
C SER A 173 -22.74 2.11 -2.51
N ILE A 174 -21.88 1.18 -2.14
CA ILE A 174 -21.79 -0.08 -2.88
C ILE A 174 -23.06 -0.86 -2.51
N GLU A 175 -24.11 -0.76 -3.35
CA GLU A 175 -25.18 -1.74 -3.40
C GLU A 175 -24.70 -3.04 -4.06
#